data_a8445bd17e2d0cb34832d82a2c3259eb
#
_entry.id   a8445bd17e2d0cb34832d82a2c3259eb
#
_cell.length_a   1.000
_cell.length_b   1.000
_cell.length_c   1.000
_cell.angle_alpha   90.00
_cell.angle_beta   90.00
_cell.angle_gamma   90.00
#
_symmetry.space_group_name_H-M   'P 1'
#
loop_
_entity.id
_entity.type
_entity.pdbx_description
1 polymer ?
#
loop_
_entity_poly.entity_id
_entity_poly.type
_entity_poly.pdbx_seq_one_letter_code
_entity_poly.pdbx_strand_id
1 'polypeptide(L)'
;MRKLSLLSAVILIIALFAGCTNIAGENPNSGENQVQETPNNYEEVKEEPQETTQVTIAGLKGPTSIGMIKMIDEKAMNSQGYNVEYIAESAPDALTAKIINGEIQISSVPVNLASVLYNKTEGEIQLMAVNTIGNLYIVGTDEVSSLADLEGKTLGMSGKGSTPDFAMNYILKQNNLEGKVELDYSPDHATLAQSVIAGDTGVALLPQPFVTQTIMKNNNVKMLIDLNEAWKEASSGASELYMGCIVVNKEFAENNKEFVSEFLKEYEASVNWVIENPKDASTLVEKNEIMPSAAMVEKAIPYCGISYVSAQGAKAGLNDFFKILFDSNPSSIGGKLPDDAFYFAQ
;
A
#
# COMPACT_ATOMS: atom_id res chain seq x y z
N MET A 1 48.92 6.96 -14.25
CA MET A 1 49.83 7.57 -13.29
C MET A 1 48.97 8.11 -12.15
N ARG A 2 48.94 7.70 -10.94
CA ARG A 2 49.82 7.15 -9.95
C ARG A 2 49.02 6.27 -8.97
N LYS A 3 49.54 5.09 -8.68
CA LYS A 3 49.17 4.23 -7.54
C LYS A 3 49.66 4.88 -6.23
N LEU A 4 48.93 4.56 -5.12
CA LEU A 4 49.49 4.34 -3.76
C LEU A 4 48.32 3.80 -2.91
N SER A 5 48.19 2.67 -2.43
CA SER A 5 48.82 1.67 -1.57
C SER A 5 49.36 2.20 -0.27
N LEU A 6 48.78 1.70 0.86
CA LEU A 6 49.36 1.48 2.21
C LEU A 6 48.18 0.99 3.11
N LEU A 7 48.09 -0.26 3.48
CA LEU A 7 48.83 -1.14 4.40
C LEU A 7 48.74 -0.78 5.89
N SER A 8 48.09 -1.70 6.63
CA SER A 8 48.38 -2.24 7.96
C SER A 8 48.26 -1.38 9.22
N ALA A 9 47.44 -1.91 10.17
CA ALA A 9 47.99 -2.27 11.48
C ALA A 9 46.99 -3.10 12.32
N VAL A 10 47.36 -4.33 12.55
CA VAL A 10 46.84 -5.24 13.59
C VAL A 10 47.43 -4.81 14.91
N ILE A 11 46.64 -4.64 15.97
CA ILE A 11 47.13 -4.63 17.36
C ILE A 11 46.30 -5.62 18.18
N LEU A 12 46.96 -6.71 18.50
CA LEU A 12 46.56 -7.75 19.43
C LEU A 12 47.01 -7.29 20.83
N ILE A 13 46.13 -7.21 21.82
CA ILE A 13 46.49 -7.06 23.22
C ILE A 13 45.90 -8.21 24.01
N ILE A 14 46.79 -9.13 24.37
CA ILE A 14 46.62 -10.16 25.40
C ILE A 14 47.04 -9.55 26.71
N ALA A 15 46.24 -9.63 27.75
CA ALA A 15 46.70 -9.41 29.12
C ALA A 15 46.13 -10.52 30.02
N LEU A 16 47.02 -11.44 30.34
CA LEU A 16 46.92 -12.40 31.44
C LEU A 16 47.13 -11.67 32.76
N PHE A 17 46.32 -11.94 33.76
CA PHE A 17 46.77 -11.83 35.15
C PHE A 17 46.24 -13.02 35.95
N ALA A 18 47.18 -13.89 36.32
CA ALA A 18 47.06 -14.85 37.40
C ALA A 18 47.53 -14.21 38.68
N GLY A 19 46.93 -14.57 39.78
CA GLY A 19 47.45 -14.14 41.12
C GLY A 19 46.70 -14.88 42.25
N CYS A 20 47.28 -15.98 42.70
CA CYS A 20 46.96 -16.67 43.96
C CYS A 20 47.28 -15.81 45.16
N THR A 21 46.62 -16.01 46.31
CA THR A 21 47.29 -16.43 47.57
C THR A 21 46.27 -16.80 48.64
N ASN A 22 46.54 -17.95 49.25
CA ASN A 22 46.00 -18.49 50.49
C ASN A 22 46.31 -17.62 51.72
N ILE A 23 45.47 -17.69 52.76
CA ILE A 23 45.91 -17.85 54.17
C ILE A 23 44.83 -18.57 55.00
N ALA A 24 45.26 -19.55 55.76
CA ALA A 24 44.53 -20.46 56.62
C ALA A 24 44.14 -19.85 57.99
N GLY A 25 43.15 -20.43 58.63
CA GLY A 25 42.79 -20.18 60.03
C GLY A 25 41.77 -21.21 60.52
N GLU A 26 42.20 -21.99 61.49
CA GLU A 26 41.71 -23.24 62.09
C GLU A 26 40.32 -23.20 62.76
N ASN A 27 39.69 -24.34 62.66
CA ASN A 27 38.67 -25.15 63.33
C ASN A 27 38.52 -24.93 64.88
N PRO A 28 37.54 -25.53 65.66
CA PRO A 28 36.67 -26.67 65.36
C PRO A 28 35.23 -26.65 65.97
N ASN A 29 34.47 -27.60 65.51
CA ASN A 29 33.61 -28.54 66.28
C ASN A 29 32.08 -28.54 66.07
N SER A 30 31.67 -29.73 65.65
CA SER A 30 30.51 -30.55 65.98
C SER A 30 29.15 -30.30 65.27
N GLY A 31 28.69 -31.43 64.66
CA GLY A 31 27.29 -31.68 64.39
C GLY A 31 27.01 -32.33 63.06
N GLU A 32 27.09 -33.69 63.05
CA GLU A 32 26.56 -34.50 61.94
C GLU A 32 25.08 -34.25 61.73
N ASN A 33 24.69 -33.93 60.48
CA ASN A 33 23.42 -34.36 59.90
C ASN A 33 23.62 -34.52 58.40
N GLN A 34 23.67 -35.74 57.93
CA GLN A 34 23.67 -36.12 56.54
C GLN A 34 22.32 -35.79 55.94
N VAL A 35 22.26 -34.79 55.12
CA VAL A 35 21.15 -34.59 54.14
C VAL A 35 21.68 -35.02 52.78
N GLN A 36 21.13 -36.12 52.27
CA GLN A 36 21.36 -36.61 50.92
C GLN A 36 20.90 -35.57 49.93
N GLU A 37 21.82 -34.86 49.31
CA GLU A 37 21.55 -34.06 48.13
C GLU A 37 21.37 -34.99 46.92
N THR A 38 20.13 -35.12 46.43
CA THR A 38 19.86 -35.63 45.11
C THR A 38 20.32 -34.59 44.08
N PRO A 39 21.12 -34.96 43.09
CA PRO A 39 21.47 -34.01 42.00
C PRO A 39 20.22 -33.69 41.21
N ASN A 40 19.71 -32.48 41.34
CA ASN A 40 18.71 -31.92 40.46
C ASN A 40 19.40 -31.67 39.12
N ASN A 41 19.21 -32.59 38.18
CA ASN A 41 19.62 -32.45 36.82
C ASN A 41 18.60 -31.52 36.14
N TYR A 42 18.85 -30.21 36.22
CA TYR A 42 18.18 -29.24 35.30
C TYR A 42 18.82 -29.43 33.94
N GLU A 43 18.19 -30.21 33.09
CA GLU A 43 18.43 -30.13 31.65
C GLU A 43 18.04 -28.73 31.24
N GLU A 44 19.04 -27.90 30.95
CA GLU A 44 18.91 -26.63 30.22
C GLU A 44 18.27 -26.98 28.88
N VAL A 45 16.96 -26.81 28.75
CA VAL A 45 16.27 -26.87 27.45
C VAL A 45 16.84 -25.73 26.65
N LYS A 46 17.83 -26.01 25.80
CA LYS A 46 18.25 -25.07 24.76
C LYS A 46 17.06 -24.94 23.82
N GLU A 47 16.33 -23.83 23.93
CA GLU A 47 15.44 -23.40 22.87
C GLU A 47 16.28 -23.25 21.60
N GLU A 48 16.11 -24.16 20.65
CA GLU A 48 16.63 -23.99 19.30
C GLU A 48 16.05 -22.67 18.77
N PRO A 49 16.84 -21.83 18.10
CA PRO A 49 16.33 -20.61 17.49
C PRO A 49 15.21 -21.01 16.52
N GLN A 50 13.96 -20.65 16.83
CA GLN A 50 12.87 -20.83 15.88
C GLN A 50 13.23 -20.06 14.60
N GLU A 51 13.34 -20.78 13.49
CA GLU A 51 13.52 -20.14 12.16
C GLU A 51 12.33 -19.22 11.92
N THR A 52 12.59 -17.92 11.82
CA THR A 52 11.57 -16.91 11.53
C THR A 52 11.43 -16.75 10.02
N THR A 53 10.22 -16.87 9.50
CA THR A 53 9.89 -16.57 8.11
C THR A 53 9.95 -15.06 7.88
N GLN A 54 10.80 -14.62 6.94
CA GLN A 54 10.84 -13.22 6.54
C GLN A 54 9.68 -12.94 5.58
N VAL A 55 8.92 -11.88 5.86
CA VAL A 55 7.79 -11.45 5.03
C VAL A 55 7.93 -9.98 4.70
N THR A 56 7.95 -9.66 3.42
CA THR A 56 7.93 -8.27 2.95
C THR A 56 6.51 -7.91 2.51
N ILE A 57 5.92 -6.91 3.18
CA ILE A 57 4.69 -6.25 2.77
C ILE A 57 5.07 -4.93 2.12
N ALA A 58 4.48 -4.61 0.99
CA ALA A 58 4.81 -3.40 0.27
C ALA A 58 3.58 -2.59 -0.16
N GLY A 59 3.79 -1.29 -0.44
CA GLY A 59 2.78 -0.44 -1.01
C GLY A 59 3.35 0.79 -1.69
N LEU A 60 2.49 1.56 -2.33
CA LEU A 60 2.84 2.85 -2.89
C LEU A 60 2.67 3.96 -1.85
N LYS A 61 3.55 4.95 -1.88
CA LYS A 61 3.35 6.20 -1.12
C LYS A 61 2.09 6.89 -1.65
N GLY A 62 1.05 6.93 -0.82
CA GLY A 62 -0.24 7.50 -1.19
C GLY A 62 -1.45 6.78 -0.57
N PRO A 63 -2.67 7.08 -1.08
CA PRO A 63 -3.93 6.59 -0.50
C PRO A 63 -4.02 5.07 -0.34
N THR A 64 -3.48 4.30 -1.29
CA THR A 64 -3.53 2.82 -1.27
C THR A 64 -2.80 2.18 -0.08
N SER A 65 -1.89 2.91 0.60
CA SER A 65 -1.16 2.42 1.77
C SER A 65 -1.71 2.96 3.10
N ILE A 66 -2.58 3.98 3.06
CA ILE A 66 -3.10 4.60 4.30
C ILE A 66 -3.88 3.58 5.12
N GLY A 67 -4.68 2.71 4.49
CA GLY A 67 -5.47 1.70 5.19
C GLY A 67 -4.66 0.73 6.05
N MET A 68 -3.37 0.52 5.74
CA MET A 68 -2.46 -0.35 6.51
C MET A 68 -1.74 0.35 7.67
N ILE A 69 -1.89 1.67 7.82
CA ILE A 69 -0.97 2.46 8.64
C ILE A 69 -0.94 2.05 10.11
N LYS A 70 -2.08 1.67 10.69
CA LYS A 70 -2.14 1.24 12.09
C LYS A 70 -1.41 -0.08 12.27
N MET A 71 -1.69 -1.08 11.44
CA MET A 71 -1.02 -2.39 11.54
C MET A 71 0.49 -2.30 11.27
N ILE A 72 0.92 -1.36 10.42
CA ILE A 72 2.35 -1.09 10.16
C ILE A 72 3.00 -0.48 11.39
N ASP A 73 2.41 0.58 11.95
CA ASP A 73 2.98 1.31 13.11
C ASP A 73 3.05 0.44 14.36
N GLU A 74 2.04 -0.36 14.61
CA GLU A 74 1.95 -1.30 15.73
C GLU A 74 2.74 -2.60 15.49
N LYS A 75 3.26 -2.82 14.28
CA LYS A 75 3.90 -4.08 13.86
C LYS A 75 3.02 -5.31 14.15
N ALA A 76 1.72 -5.17 13.90
CA ALA A 76 0.70 -6.14 14.29
C ALA A 76 0.96 -7.55 13.72
N MET A 77 1.63 -7.62 12.55
CA MET A 77 1.95 -8.89 11.90
C MET A 77 3.25 -9.55 12.39
N ASN A 78 4.02 -8.90 13.29
CA ASN A 78 5.21 -9.49 13.85
C ASN A 78 4.82 -10.45 14.99
N SER A 79 5.04 -11.72 14.82
CA SER A 79 4.69 -12.77 15.79
C SER A 79 5.78 -13.84 15.87
N GLN A 80 5.65 -14.79 16.81
CA GLN A 80 6.55 -15.96 16.83
C GLN A 80 6.43 -16.71 15.50
N GLY A 81 7.57 -16.84 14.81
CA GLY A 81 7.68 -17.47 13.50
C GLY A 81 7.66 -16.53 12.30
N TYR A 82 7.33 -15.24 12.46
CA TYR A 82 7.36 -14.26 11.36
C TYR A 82 8.08 -12.98 11.75
N ASN A 83 8.91 -12.49 10.85
CA ASN A 83 9.50 -11.15 10.91
C ASN A 83 9.03 -10.36 9.69
N VAL A 84 8.19 -9.35 9.91
CA VAL A 84 7.52 -8.59 8.85
C VAL A 84 8.17 -7.24 8.68
N GLU A 85 8.60 -6.94 7.45
CA GLU A 85 9.07 -5.64 7.02
C GLU A 85 8.03 -5.00 6.11
N TYR A 86 7.79 -3.70 6.28
CA TYR A 86 6.99 -2.90 5.36
C TYR A 86 7.86 -1.95 4.56
N ILE A 87 7.70 -1.93 3.24
CA ILE A 87 8.38 -1.01 2.33
C ILE A 87 7.37 -0.16 1.55
N ALA A 88 7.66 1.15 1.41
CA ALA A 88 6.84 2.08 0.65
C ALA A 88 7.63 2.62 -0.55
N GLU A 89 7.16 2.32 -1.76
CA GLU A 89 7.76 2.77 -3.00
C GLU A 89 7.01 3.98 -3.59
N SER A 90 7.74 4.83 -4.30
CA SER A 90 7.16 6.03 -4.90
C SER A 90 6.52 5.77 -6.27
N ALA A 91 6.86 4.66 -6.93
CA ALA A 91 6.38 4.32 -8.27
C ALA A 91 6.01 2.84 -8.41
N PRO A 92 4.95 2.51 -9.19
CA PRO A 92 4.51 1.13 -9.40
C PRO A 92 5.56 0.22 -10.03
N ASP A 93 6.43 0.73 -10.88
CA ASP A 93 7.46 -0.06 -11.57
C ASP A 93 8.47 -0.66 -10.58
N ALA A 94 8.81 0.07 -9.50
CA ALA A 94 9.70 -0.42 -8.45
C ALA A 94 9.11 -1.63 -7.72
N LEU A 95 7.79 -1.63 -7.47
CA LEU A 95 7.09 -2.77 -6.87
C LEU A 95 6.97 -3.95 -7.84
N THR A 96 6.65 -3.68 -9.11
CA THR A 96 6.36 -4.70 -10.13
C THR A 96 7.47 -5.74 -10.23
N ALA A 97 8.73 -5.30 -10.33
CA ALA A 97 9.87 -6.21 -10.46
C ALA A 97 10.04 -7.09 -9.19
N LYS A 98 9.94 -6.49 -8.01
CA LYS A 98 10.09 -7.20 -6.73
C LYS A 98 8.96 -8.20 -6.47
N ILE A 99 7.72 -7.87 -6.88
CA ILE A 99 6.57 -8.78 -6.78
C ILE A 99 6.78 -9.99 -7.70
N ILE A 100 7.15 -9.77 -8.97
CA ILE A 100 7.37 -10.84 -9.95
C ILE A 100 8.51 -11.77 -9.51
N ASN A 101 9.56 -11.22 -8.90
CA ASN A 101 10.71 -12.00 -8.41
C ASN A 101 10.45 -12.71 -7.07
N GLY A 102 9.26 -12.51 -6.44
CA GLY A 102 8.93 -13.11 -5.15
C GLY A 102 9.61 -12.46 -3.93
N GLU A 103 10.24 -11.30 -4.12
CA GLU A 103 10.85 -10.53 -3.02
C GLU A 103 9.80 -9.88 -2.11
N ILE A 104 8.60 -9.66 -2.64
CA ILE A 104 7.43 -9.11 -1.92
C ILE A 104 6.34 -10.17 -1.90
N GLN A 105 5.87 -10.54 -0.71
CA GLN A 105 4.83 -11.54 -0.51
C GLN A 105 3.42 -10.95 -0.59
N ILE A 106 3.23 -9.75 -0.04
CA ILE A 106 1.94 -9.04 -0.05
C ILE A 106 2.17 -7.60 -0.50
N SER A 107 1.32 -7.07 -1.37
CA SER A 107 1.48 -5.69 -1.83
C SER A 107 0.17 -4.97 -2.07
N SER A 108 0.15 -3.67 -1.75
CA SER A 108 -0.88 -2.74 -2.21
C SER A 108 -0.50 -2.16 -3.57
N VAL A 109 -1.34 -2.39 -4.57
CA VAL A 109 -1.10 -1.97 -5.96
C VAL A 109 -2.36 -1.39 -6.61
N PRO A 110 -2.24 -0.63 -7.72
CA PRO A 110 -3.39 -0.29 -8.55
C PRO A 110 -4.12 -1.55 -9.06
N VAL A 111 -5.45 -1.51 -9.10
CA VAL A 111 -6.28 -2.67 -9.50
C VAL A 111 -5.93 -3.18 -10.90
N ASN A 112 -5.75 -2.27 -11.87
CA ASN A 112 -5.35 -2.67 -13.22
C ASN A 112 -3.97 -3.34 -13.26
N LEU A 113 -3.01 -2.88 -12.43
CA LEU A 113 -1.69 -3.49 -12.30
C LEU A 113 -1.79 -4.91 -11.70
N ALA A 114 -2.70 -5.16 -10.77
CA ALA A 114 -2.92 -6.50 -10.23
C ALA A 114 -3.28 -7.51 -11.33
N SER A 115 -4.17 -7.13 -12.26
CA SER A 115 -4.48 -7.96 -13.43
C SER A 115 -3.27 -8.15 -14.37
N VAL A 116 -2.47 -7.10 -14.58
CA VAL A 116 -1.22 -7.20 -15.36
C VAL A 116 -0.24 -8.17 -14.70
N LEU A 117 -0.07 -8.10 -13.38
CA LEU A 117 0.80 -9.00 -12.62
C LEU A 117 0.30 -10.44 -12.72
N TYR A 118 -0.99 -10.69 -12.49
CA TYR A 118 -1.60 -12.01 -12.64
C TYR A 118 -1.32 -12.62 -14.01
N ASN A 119 -1.56 -11.84 -15.07
CA ASN A 119 -1.35 -12.30 -16.43
C ASN A 119 0.13 -12.55 -16.79
N LYS A 120 1.04 -11.70 -16.28
CA LYS A 120 2.50 -11.86 -16.52
C LYS A 120 3.12 -12.99 -15.74
N THR A 121 2.58 -13.33 -14.58
CA THR A 121 3.07 -14.40 -13.70
C THR A 121 2.30 -15.71 -13.91
N GLU A 122 1.45 -15.77 -14.94
CA GLU A 122 0.64 -16.97 -15.25
C GLU A 122 -0.20 -17.48 -14.07
N GLY A 123 -0.69 -16.55 -13.24
CA GLY A 123 -1.57 -16.86 -12.11
C GLY A 123 -0.91 -16.92 -10.74
N GLU A 124 0.38 -16.59 -10.62
CA GLU A 124 1.10 -16.64 -9.33
C GLU A 124 0.80 -15.45 -8.41
N ILE A 125 0.06 -14.46 -8.86
CA ILE A 125 -0.37 -13.30 -8.05
C ILE A 125 -1.89 -13.28 -7.94
N GLN A 126 -2.43 -13.27 -6.72
CA GLN A 126 -3.87 -13.23 -6.48
C GLN A 126 -4.29 -11.92 -5.81
N LEU A 127 -5.48 -11.41 -6.14
CA LEU A 127 -6.09 -10.27 -5.47
C LEU A 127 -6.83 -10.75 -4.21
N MET A 128 -6.46 -10.20 -3.02
CA MET A 128 -7.07 -10.55 -1.74
C MET A 128 -8.22 -9.64 -1.34
N ALA A 129 -8.05 -8.34 -1.56
CA ALA A 129 -9.06 -7.33 -1.21
C ALA A 129 -8.91 -6.07 -2.06
N VAL A 130 -10.01 -5.38 -2.32
CA VAL A 130 -10.00 -3.99 -2.78
C VAL A 130 -9.77 -3.08 -1.58
N ASN A 131 -8.87 -2.11 -1.72
CA ASN A 131 -8.48 -1.20 -0.65
C ASN A 131 -8.73 0.27 -0.94
N THR A 132 -9.07 0.62 -2.19
CA THR A 132 -9.36 2.00 -2.57
C THR A 132 -10.43 2.00 -3.65
N ILE A 133 -11.56 2.69 -3.38
CA ILE A 133 -12.69 2.85 -4.29
C ILE A 133 -12.94 4.33 -4.48
N GLY A 134 -12.89 4.82 -5.72
CA GLY A 134 -12.93 6.24 -6.03
C GLY A 134 -11.73 6.94 -5.37
N ASN A 135 -11.41 8.05 -5.62
CA ASN A 135 -10.44 9.02 -5.09
C ASN A 135 -10.08 10.04 -6.16
N LEU A 136 -10.87 10.02 -7.26
CA LEU A 136 -10.71 10.94 -8.38
C LEU A 136 -11.86 11.95 -8.34
N TYR A 137 -11.51 13.21 -8.55
CA TYR A 137 -12.47 14.32 -8.51
C TYR A 137 -12.17 15.31 -9.62
N ILE A 138 -13.23 15.82 -10.26
CA ILE A 138 -13.09 17.02 -11.06
C ILE A 138 -13.10 18.20 -10.10
N VAL A 139 -12.07 19.03 -10.19
CA VAL A 139 -11.86 20.21 -9.36
C VAL A 139 -11.64 21.44 -10.23
N GLY A 140 -11.92 22.61 -9.69
CA GLY A 140 -11.64 23.85 -10.43
C GLY A 140 -12.29 25.08 -9.83
N THR A 141 -12.13 26.18 -10.54
CA THR A 141 -12.71 27.48 -10.22
C THR A 141 -13.91 27.81 -11.12
N ASP A 142 -14.08 27.06 -12.21
CA ASP A 142 -15.18 27.23 -13.15
C ASP A 142 -16.52 26.79 -12.55
N GLU A 143 -17.59 27.34 -13.09
CA GLU A 143 -18.95 26.87 -12.75
C GLU A 143 -19.24 25.59 -13.54
N VAL A 144 -19.05 24.45 -12.85
CA VAL A 144 -19.35 23.09 -13.32
C VAL A 144 -20.12 22.40 -12.20
N SER A 145 -21.34 21.98 -12.44
CA SER A 145 -22.21 21.29 -11.49
C SER A 145 -22.60 19.89 -11.96
N SER A 146 -22.37 19.60 -13.24
CA SER A 146 -22.67 18.31 -13.87
C SER A 146 -21.64 17.99 -14.96
N LEU A 147 -21.61 16.72 -15.42
CA LEU A 147 -20.78 16.34 -16.57
C LEU A 147 -21.14 17.11 -17.85
N ALA A 148 -22.43 17.46 -18.04
CA ALA A 148 -22.89 18.19 -19.21
C ALA A 148 -22.23 19.61 -19.30
N ASP A 149 -21.90 20.22 -18.16
CA ASP A 149 -21.26 21.53 -18.13
C ASP A 149 -19.81 21.52 -18.63
N LEU A 150 -19.25 20.31 -18.87
CA LEU A 150 -17.92 20.14 -19.47
C LEU A 150 -17.95 20.31 -21.01
N GLU A 151 -19.12 20.26 -21.66
CA GLU A 151 -19.21 20.40 -23.12
C GLU A 151 -18.61 21.74 -23.56
N GLY A 152 -17.67 21.66 -24.50
CA GLY A 152 -16.91 22.83 -25.01
C GLY A 152 -15.81 23.34 -24.11
N LYS A 153 -15.55 22.72 -22.95
CA LYS A 153 -14.45 23.09 -22.06
C LYS A 153 -13.21 22.21 -22.30
N THR A 154 -12.07 22.72 -21.84
CA THR A 154 -10.82 21.96 -21.72
C THR A 154 -10.73 21.41 -20.29
N LEU A 155 -10.65 20.08 -20.14
CA LEU A 155 -10.42 19.39 -18.88
C LEU A 155 -8.93 19.02 -18.75
N GLY A 156 -8.25 19.63 -17.80
CA GLY A 156 -6.89 19.25 -17.44
C GLY A 156 -6.84 17.84 -16.90
N MET A 157 -5.93 17.00 -17.40
CA MET A 157 -5.74 15.63 -17.01
C MET A 157 -4.27 15.30 -16.80
N SER A 158 -3.98 14.14 -16.22
CA SER A 158 -2.66 13.52 -16.18
C SER A 158 -2.79 12.01 -16.23
N GLY A 159 -1.68 11.31 -16.46
CA GLY A 159 -1.71 9.84 -16.50
C GLY A 159 -2.39 9.29 -17.75
N LYS A 160 -2.08 9.82 -18.92
CA LYS A 160 -2.57 9.27 -20.20
C LYS A 160 -2.23 7.78 -20.33
N GLY A 161 -3.24 6.95 -20.65
CA GLY A 161 -3.09 5.50 -20.71
C GLY A 161 -3.14 4.80 -19.34
N SER A 162 -3.60 5.48 -18.29
CA SER A 162 -3.82 4.94 -16.95
C SER A 162 -5.30 4.91 -16.56
N THR A 163 -5.64 4.37 -15.38
CA THR A 163 -7.03 4.27 -14.91
C THR A 163 -7.81 5.58 -14.97
N PRO A 164 -7.28 6.75 -14.52
CA PRO A 164 -7.99 8.02 -14.66
C PRO A 164 -8.39 8.35 -16.10
N ASP A 165 -7.50 8.10 -17.04
CA ASP A 165 -7.74 8.35 -18.46
C ASP A 165 -8.85 7.44 -19.01
N PHE A 166 -8.75 6.14 -18.77
CA PHE A 166 -9.79 5.19 -19.20
C PHE A 166 -11.15 5.48 -18.57
N ALA A 167 -11.16 5.80 -17.27
CA ALA A 167 -12.39 6.13 -16.56
C ALA A 167 -13.06 7.37 -17.13
N MET A 168 -12.30 8.45 -17.34
CA MET A 168 -12.87 9.70 -17.86
C MET A 168 -13.38 9.51 -19.29
N ASN A 169 -12.61 8.86 -20.16
CA ASN A 169 -13.05 8.59 -21.53
C ASN A 169 -14.33 7.73 -21.58
N TYR A 170 -14.41 6.70 -20.71
CA TYR A 170 -15.62 5.87 -20.60
C TYR A 170 -16.83 6.70 -20.14
N ILE A 171 -16.68 7.51 -19.10
CA ILE A 171 -17.74 8.37 -18.56
C ILE A 171 -18.21 9.36 -19.63
N LEU A 172 -17.28 10.03 -20.34
CA LEU A 172 -17.62 10.96 -21.42
C LEU A 172 -18.42 10.26 -22.54
N LYS A 173 -18.00 9.06 -22.94
CA LYS A 173 -18.69 8.27 -23.96
C LYS A 173 -20.11 7.91 -23.56
N GLN A 174 -20.30 7.42 -22.33
CA GLN A 174 -21.64 7.04 -21.83
C GLN A 174 -22.60 8.24 -21.70
N ASN A 175 -22.05 9.44 -21.52
CA ASN A 175 -22.80 10.69 -21.42
C ASN A 175 -22.93 11.45 -22.74
N ASN A 176 -22.54 10.85 -23.90
CA ASN A 176 -22.56 11.48 -25.23
C ASN A 176 -21.69 12.76 -25.31
N LEU A 177 -20.61 12.82 -24.52
CA LEU A 177 -19.65 13.93 -24.46
C LEU A 177 -18.31 13.59 -25.15
N GLU A 178 -18.18 12.40 -25.72
CA GLU A 178 -16.98 11.99 -26.47
C GLU A 178 -16.69 12.97 -27.62
N GLY A 179 -15.46 13.51 -27.64
CA GLY A 179 -15.05 14.52 -28.61
C GLY A 179 -15.62 15.92 -28.40
N LYS A 180 -16.45 16.14 -27.38
CA LYS A 180 -17.01 17.43 -27.03
C LYS A 180 -16.32 18.12 -25.87
N VAL A 181 -15.49 17.39 -25.12
CA VAL A 181 -14.61 17.87 -24.07
C VAL A 181 -13.18 17.70 -24.56
N GLU A 182 -12.39 18.77 -24.52
CA GLU A 182 -10.97 18.72 -24.84
C GLU A 182 -10.20 18.18 -23.61
N LEU A 183 -9.44 17.09 -23.77
CA LEU A 183 -8.59 16.53 -22.71
C LEU A 183 -7.15 17.02 -22.88
N ASP A 184 -6.70 17.88 -21.99
CA ASP A 184 -5.33 18.44 -21.99
C ASP A 184 -4.46 17.71 -20.93
N TYR A 185 -3.42 17.00 -21.40
CA TYR A 185 -2.62 16.13 -20.55
C TYR A 185 -1.35 16.80 -20.05
N SER A 186 -1.31 17.05 -18.74
CA SER A 186 -0.09 17.43 -18.02
C SER A 186 0.83 16.21 -17.80
N PRO A 187 2.14 16.41 -17.61
CA PRO A 187 3.09 15.31 -17.38
C PRO A 187 2.76 14.44 -16.17
N ASP A 188 2.29 15.04 -15.07
CA ASP A 188 1.96 14.37 -13.82
C ASP A 188 0.90 15.14 -13.00
N HIS A 189 0.40 14.48 -11.95
CA HIS A 189 -0.62 15.05 -11.07
C HIS A 189 -0.13 16.30 -10.30
N ALA A 190 1.15 16.35 -9.94
CA ALA A 190 1.69 17.48 -9.18
C ALA A 190 1.76 18.74 -10.04
N THR A 191 2.20 18.59 -11.29
CA THR A 191 2.24 19.68 -12.29
C THR A 191 0.83 20.19 -12.57
N LEU A 192 -0.14 19.28 -12.79
CA LEU A 192 -1.54 19.65 -13.00
C LEU A 192 -2.12 20.39 -11.80
N ALA A 193 -1.88 19.90 -10.58
CA ALA A 193 -2.33 20.55 -9.37
C ALA A 193 -1.76 21.96 -9.20
N GLN A 194 -0.48 22.18 -9.56
CA GLN A 194 0.12 23.52 -9.53
C GLN A 194 -0.53 24.46 -10.56
N SER A 195 -0.86 23.99 -11.75
CA SER A 195 -1.55 24.76 -12.78
C SER A 195 -2.95 25.21 -12.32
N VAL A 196 -3.69 24.31 -11.64
CA VAL A 196 -5.00 24.65 -11.03
C VAL A 196 -4.82 25.66 -9.89
N ILE A 197 -3.81 25.51 -9.03
CA ILE A 197 -3.52 26.45 -7.93
C ILE A 197 -3.20 27.84 -8.48
N ALA A 198 -2.43 27.92 -9.57
CA ALA A 198 -2.06 29.17 -10.23
C ALA A 198 -3.24 29.83 -10.97
N GLY A 199 -4.30 29.07 -11.29
CA GLY A 199 -5.43 29.54 -12.09
C GLY A 199 -5.24 29.44 -13.58
N ASP A 200 -4.17 28.76 -14.05
CA ASP A 200 -3.88 28.52 -15.46
C ASP A 200 -4.79 27.42 -16.05
N THR A 201 -5.30 26.52 -15.19
CA THR A 201 -6.27 25.47 -15.54
C THR A 201 -7.55 25.68 -14.73
N GLY A 202 -8.65 25.95 -15.43
CA GLY A 202 -9.94 26.25 -14.82
C GLY A 202 -10.66 25.03 -14.24
N VAL A 203 -10.53 23.87 -14.91
CA VAL A 203 -11.13 22.58 -14.51
C VAL A 203 -10.12 21.46 -14.74
N ALA A 204 -9.96 20.56 -13.78
CA ALA A 204 -9.02 19.44 -13.88
C ALA A 204 -9.54 18.18 -13.16
N LEU A 205 -9.14 17.00 -13.65
CA LEU A 205 -9.29 15.72 -12.97
C LEU A 205 -8.05 15.42 -12.15
N LEU A 206 -8.20 15.36 -10.82
CA LEU A 206 -7.12 15.08 -9.88
C LEU A 206 -7.49 13.94 -8.92
N PRO A 207 -6.52 13.11 -8.51
CA PRO A 207 -6.68 12.17 -7.41
C PRO A 207 -6.42 12.87 -6.06
N GLN A 208 -6.93 12.27 -4.98
CA GLN A 208 -6.40 12.55 -3.65
C GLN A 208 -4.93 12.05 -3.56
N PRO A 209 -4.06 12.77 -2.88
CA PRO A 209 -4.30 13.95 -2.02
C PRO A 209 -4.16 15.30 -2.77
N PHE A 210 -3.92 15.29 -4.08
CA PHE A 210 -3.72 16.52 -4.87
C PHE A 210 -4.95 17.44 -4.84
N VAL A 211 -6.15 16.88 -4.81
CA VAL A 211 -7.40 17.63 -4.62
C VAL A 211 -7.35 18.45 -3.34
N THR A 212 -7.10 17.79 -2.19
CA THR A 212 -7.01 18.45 -0.88
C THR A 212 -5.89 19.49 -0.86
N GLN A 213 -4.72 19.16 -1.42
CA GLN A 213 -3.60 20.10 -1.51
C GLN A 213 -3.98 21.36 -2.31
N THR A 214 -4.66 21.18 -3.46
CA THR A 214 -5.07 22.28 -4.33
C THR A 214 -6.06 23.19 -3.65
N ILE A 215 -7.10 22.64 -3.01
CA ILE A 215 -8.11 23.40 -2.26
C ILE A 215 -7.48 24.14 -1.06
N MET A 216 -6.53 23.54 -0.36
CA MET A 216 -5.83 24.17 0.75
C MET A 216 -4.96 25.36 0.33
N LYS A 217 -4.42 25.34 -0.89
CA LYS A 217 -3.54 26.39 -1.43
C LYS A 217 -4.30 27.47 -2.20
N ASN A 218 -5.46 27.16 -2.77
CA ASN A 218 -6.32 28.12 -3.48
C ASN A 218 -7.79 27.93 -3.03
N ASN A 219 -8.27 28.81 -2.17
CA ASN A 219 -9.62 28.74 -1.60
C ASN A 219 -10.76 28.94 -2.62
N ASN A 220 -10.45 29.38 -3.86
CA ASN A 220 -11.44 29.50 -4.93
C ASN A 220 -11.68 28.16 -5.63
N VAL A 221 -10.73 27.20 -5.52
CA VAL A 221 -10.88 25.87 -6.09
C VAL A 221 -11.85 25.06 -5.24
N LYS A 222 -12.77 24.38 -5.91
CA LYS A 222 -13.78 23.51 -5.28
C LYS A 222 -13.68 22.10 -5.88
N MET A 223 -14.13 21.14 -5.11
CA MET A 223 -14.47 19.81 -5.60
C MET A 223 -15.81 19.91 -6.31
N LEU A 224 -15.85 19.62 -7.60
CA LEU A 224 -17.00 19.88 -8.48
C LEU A 224 -17.80 18.60 -8.73
N ILE A 225 -17.11 17.50 -9.10
CA ILE A 225 -17.74 16.21 -9.41
C ILE A 225 -16.91 15.08 -8.78
N ASP A 226 -17.58 14.17 -8.09
CA ASP A 226 -17.03 12.89 -7.66
C ASP A 226 -17.03 11.91 -8.83
N LEU A 227 -15.85 11.45 -9.25
CA LEU A 227 -15.76 10.58 -10.42
C LEU A 227 -16.26 9.15 -10.13
N ASN A 228 -16.25 8.69 -8.87
CA ASN A 228 -16.81 7.39 -8.52
C ASN A 228 -18.34 7.36 -8.72
N GLU A 229 -19.02 8.41 -8.30
CA GLU A 229 -20.48 8.52 -8.54
C GLU A 229 -20.78 8.62 -10.04
N ALA A 230 -20.01 9.44 -10.78
CA ALA A 230 -20.16 9.51 -12.24
C ALA A 230 -19.86 8.16 -12.94
N TRP A 231 -18.92 7.37 -12.42
CA TRP A 231 -18.64 6.03 -12.91
C TRP A 231 -19.79 5.05 -12.64
N LYS A 232 -20.35 5.07 -11.43
CA LYS A 232 -21.53 4.25 -11.10
C LYS A 232 -22.69 4.52 -12.02
N GLU A 233 -22.99 5.78 -12.27
CA GLU A 233 -24.03 6.17 -13.20
C GLU A 233 -23.74 5.68 -14.62
N ALA A 234 -22.52 5.91 -15.11
CA ALA A 234 -22.09 5.50 -16.45
C ALA A 234 -22.09 3.97 -16.63
N SER A 235 -21.77 3.20 -15.59
CA SER A 235 -21.79 1.73 -15.58
C SER A 235 -23.18 1.16 -15.24
N SER A 236 -24.21 2.00 -15.04
CA SER A 236 -25.54 1.59 -14.61
C SER A 236 -25.52 0.79 -13.28
N GLY A 237 -24.59 1.11 -12.39
CA GLY A 237 -24.43 0.47 -11.09
C GLY A 237 -23.73 -0.90 -11.15
N ALA A 238 -23.21 -1.32 -12.31
CA ALA A 238 -22.56 -2.63 -12.46
C ALA A 238 -21.19 -2.68 -11.76
N SER A 239 -20.52 -1.54 -11.60
CA SER A 239 -19.15 -1.44 -11.08
C SER A 239 -18.93 -0.15 -10.28
N GLU A 240 -18.07 -0.24 -9.28
CA GLU A 240 -17.41 0.91 -8.64
C GLU A 240 -16.16 1.31 -9.44
N LEU A 241 -15.64 2.52 -9.19
CA LEU A 241 -14.34 2.93 -9.71
C LEU A 241 -13.23 2.35 -8.81
N TYR A 242 -12.84 1.12 -9.09
CA TYR A 242 -11.82 0.41 -8.32
C TYR A 242 -10.43 0.95 -8.64
N MET A 243 -9.75 1.50 -7.62
CA MET A 243 -8.45 2.17 -7.80
C MET A 243 -7.28 1.37 -7.25
N GLY A 244 -7.42 0.77 -6.08
CA GLY A 244 -6.37 0.04 -5.40
C GLY A 244 -6.84 -1.30 -4.83
N CYS A 245 -5.91 -2.23 -4.69
CA CYS A 245 -6.14 -3.54 -4.10
C CYS A 245 -4.90 -4.08 -3.39
N ILE A 246 -5.10 -5.10 -2.56
CA ILE A 246 -4.04 -5.90 -1.96
C ILE A 246 -3.90 -7.17 -2.78
N VAL A 247 -2.67 -7.48 -3.17
CA VAL A 247 -2.30 -8.74 -3.84
C VAL A 247 -1.38 -9.57 -2.96
N VAL A 248 -1.37 -10.87 -3.20
CA VAL A 248 -0.50 -11.84 -2.53
C VAL A 248 0.16 -12.76 -3.55
N ASN A 249 1.38 -13.19 -3.25
CA ASN A 249 2.00 -14.31 -3.94
C ASN A 249 1.24 -15.61 -3.59
N LYS A 250 0.85 -16.38 -4.58
CA LYS A 250 0.00 -17.56 -4.42
C LYS A 250 0.70 -18.66 -3.61
N GLU A 251 1.95 -18.97 -3.92
CA GLU A 251 2.72 -19.98 -3.20
C GLU A 251 2.87 -19.60 -1.72
N PHE A 252 3.15 -18.32 -1.45
CA PHE A 252 3.21 -17.81 -0.08
C PHE A 252 1.86 -17.99 0.63
N ALA A 253 0.75 -17.65 -0.02
CA ALA A 253 -0.59 -17.78 0.57
C ALA A 253 -0.97 -19.23 0.87
N GLU A 254 -0.63 -20.17 -0.04
CA GLU A 254 -0.89 -21.60 0.15
C GLU A 254 -0.10 -22.21 1.31
N ASN A 255 1.16 -21.75 1.51
CA ASN A 255 2.06 -22.23 2.55
C ASN A 255 1.88 -21.54 3.89
N ASN A 256 1.22 -20.34 3.95
CA ASN A 256 1.10 -19.50 5.14
C ASN A 256 -0.35 -19.05 5.38
N LYS A 257 -1.31 -19.98 5.30
CA LYS A 257 -2.75 -19.68 5.36
C LYS A 257 -3.17 -18.92 6.63
N GLU A 258 -2.63 -19.29 7.78
CA GLU A 258 -2.93 -18.64 9.06
C GLU A 258 -2.44 -17.19 9.06
N PHE A 259 -1.23 -16.95 8.57
CA PHE A 259 -0.67 -15.61 8.42
C PHE A 259 -1.52 -14.73 7.49
N VAL A 260 -1.93 -15.25 6.32
CA VAL A 260 -2.75 -14.50 5.36
C VAL A 260 -4.15 -14.21 5.94
N SER A 261 -4.74 -15.17 6.66
CA SER A 261 -6.04 -14.95 7.33
C SER A 261 -5.94 -13.86 8.41
N GLU A 262 -4.90 -13.89 9.24
CA GLU A 262 -4.69 -12.86 10.26
C GLU A 262 -4.35 -11.51 9.62
N PHE A 263 -3.54 -11.49 8.54
CA PHE A 263 -3.27 -10.27 7.78
C PHE A 263 -4.55 -9.59 7.31
N LEU A 264 -5.48 -10.34 6.71
CA LEU A 264 -6.74 -9.76 6.21
C LEU A 264 -7.59 -9.19 7.34
N LYS A 265 -7.63 -9.87 8.48
CA LYS A 265 -8.37 -9.42 9.68
C LYS A 265 -7.75 -8.14 10.26
N GLU A 266 -6.43 -8.12 10.47
CA GLU A 266 -5.71 -6.94 10.97
C GLU A 266 -5.80 -5.77 10.00
N TYR A 267 -5.77 -6.06 8.69
CA TYR A 267 -5.93 -5.05 7.66
C TYR A 267 -7.33 -4.42 7.69
N GLU A 268 -8.40 -5.22 7.75
CA GLU A 268 -9.78 -4.71 7.88
C GLU A 268 -9.93 -3.86 9.15
N ALA A 269 -9.40 -4.32 10.28
CA ALA A 269 -9.40 -3.55 11.53
C ALA A 269 -8.66 -2.22 11.40
N SER A 270 -7.49 -2.22 10.72
CA SER A 270 -6.71 -1.02 10.46
C SER A 270 -7.47 -0.03 9.56
N VAL A 271 -8.11 -0.50 8.48
CA VAL A 271 -8.93 0.33 7.59
C VAL A 271 -10.08 1.00 8.36
N ASN A 272 -10.83 0.25 9.14
CA ASN A 272 -11.94 0.77 9.94
C ASN A 272 -11.44 1.82 10.93
N TRP A 273 -10.34 1.53 11.63
CA TRP A 273 -9.74 2.50 12.56
C TRP A 273 -9.29 3.80 11.87
N VAL A 274 -8.69 3.71 10.68
CA VAL A 274 -8.25 4.89 9.90
C VAL A 274 -9.44 5.77 9.54
N ILE A 275 -10.55 5.18 9.11
CA ILE A 275 -11.77 5.92 8.74
C ILE A 275 -12.38 6.61 9.95
N GLU A 276 -12.39 5.95 11.11
CA GLU A 276 -12.95 6.48 12.35
C GLU A 276 -12.03 7.50 13.04
N ASN A 277 -10.71 7.43 12.80
CA ASN A 277 -9.70 8.24 13.51
C ASN A 277 -8.77 8.99 12.53
N PRO A 278 -9.28 9.83 11.61
CA PRO A 278 -8.48 10.43 10.54
C PRO A 278 -7.32 11.31 11.06
N LYS A 279 -7.49 11.96 12.21
CA LYS A 279 -6.46 12.79 12.84
C LYS A 279 -5.28 11.94 13.32
N ASP A 280 -5.55 10.87 14.07
CA ASP A 280 -4.49 10.01 14.60
C ASP A 280 -3.83 9.22 13.47
N ALA A 281 -4.63 8.74 12.51
CA ALA A 281 -4.14 8.08 11.29
C ALA A 281 -3.20 8.98 10.49
N SER A 282 -3.53 10.26 10.33
CA SER A 282 -2.68 11.22 9.62
C SER A 282 -1.31 11.41 10.27
N THR A 283 -1.25 11.37 11.60
CA THR A 283 0.01 11.44 12.35
C THR A 283 0.88 10.20 12.09
N LEU A 284 0.27 9.01 12.07
CA LEU A 284 0.98 7.77 11.75
C LEU A 284 1.43 7.73 10.29
N VAL A 285 0.62 8.24 9.35
CA VAL A 285 0.96 8.32 7.93
C VAL A 285 2.19 9.20 7.69
N GLU A 286 2.27 10.36 8.36
CA GLU A 286 3.45 11.23 8.30
C GLU A 286 4.66 10.60 8.98
N LYS A 287 4.50 10.03 10.17
CA LYS A 287 5.55 9.34 10.93
C LYS A 287 6.21 8.21 10.13
N ASN A 288 5.41 7.44 9.40
CA ASN A 288 5.88 6.30 8.59
C ASN A 288 6.21 6.70 7.12
N GLU A 289 6.31 7.99 6.83
CA GLU A 289 6.72 8.55 5.53
C GLU A 289 5.88 8.08 4.32
N ILE A 290 4.63 7.68 4.56
CA ILE A 290 3.69 7.29 3.50
C ILE A 290 3.26 8.52 2.70
N MET A 291 2.95 9.62 3.41
CA MET A 291 2.64 10.92 2.81
C MET A 291 3.15 12.06 3.69
N PRO A 292 3.58 13.17 3.10
CA PRO A 292 4.01 14.34 3.87
C PRO A 292 2.80 15.07 4.46
N SER A 293 3.00 15.74 5.61
CA SER A 293 2.04 16.66 6.24
C SER A 293 0.75 16.00 6.76
N ALA A 294 0.76 15.63 8.05
CA ALA A 294 -0.41 15.10 8.74
C ALA A 294 -1.65 16.01 8.59
N ALA A 295 -1.48 17.34 8.65
CA ALA A 295 -2.60 18.28 8.49
C ALA A 295 -3.30 18.20 7.11
N MET A 296 -2.55 17.87 6.05
CA MET A 296 -3.13 17.62 4.72
C MET A 296 -3.79 16.26 4.67
N VAL A 297 -3.13 15.22 5.20
CA VAL A 297 -3.63 13.85 5.21
C VAL A 297 -4.92 13.72 5.99
N GLU A 298 -5.04 14.36 7.18
CA GLU A 298 -6.26 14.39 7.97
C GLU A 298 -7.47 14.87 7.14
N LYS A 299 -7.28 15.94 6.36
CA LYS A 299 -8.32 16.48 5.48
C LYS A 299 -8.58 15.62 4.24
N ALA A 300 -7.58 14.88 3.77
CA ALA A 300 -7.70 14.05 2.58
C ALA A 300 -8.35 12.68 2.87
N ILE A 301 -8.12 12.07 4.04
CA ILE A 301 -8.61 10.73 4.40
C ILE A 301 -10.09 10.51 4.06
N PRO A 302 -11.05 11.42 4.38
CA PRO A 302 -12.45 11.21 4.06
C PRO A 302 -12.77 11.09 2.57
N TYR A 303 -11.84 11.51 1.71
CA TYR A 303 -11.99 11.55 0.25
C TYR A 303 -11.00 10.62 -0.48
N CYS A 304 -10.19 9.87 0.27
CA CYS A 304 -9.20 8.96 -0.31
C CYS A 304 -9.80 7.64 -0.80
N GLY A 305 -11.09 7.38 -0.55
CA GLY A 305 -11.75 6.13 -0.93
C GLY A 305 -11.20 4.90 -0.22
N ILE A 306 -10.62 5.08 0.98
CA ILE A 306 -10.06 3.99 1.78
C ILE A 306 -11.19 3.01 2.13
N SER A 307 -11.00 1.74 1.82
CA SER A 307 -12.02 0.72 1.98
C SER A 307 -11.40 -0.66 2.20
N TYR A 308 -12.22 -1.60 2.64
CA TYR A 308 -11.94 -3.02 2.64
C TYR A 308 -13.12 -3.77 2.04
N VAL A 309 -12.89 -4.40 0.89
CA VAL A 309 -13.86 -5.33 0.28
C VAL A 309 -13.09 -6.57 -0.11
N SER A 310 -13.45 -7.73 0.45
CA SER A 310 -12.81 -9.00 0.12
C SER A 310 -12.84 -9.27 -1.39
N ALA A 311 -11.85 -10.02 -1.91
CA ALA A 311 -11.80 -10.38 -3.33
C ALA A 311 -13.11 -10.99 -3.82
N GLN A 312 -13.69 -11.90 -3.04
CA GLN A 312 -14.96 -12.56 -3.39
C GLN A 312 -16.15 -11.59 -3.36
N GLY A 313 -16.15 -10.64 -2.41
CA GLY A 313 -17.18 -9.59 -2.33
C GLY A 313 -17.13 -8.60 -3.49
N ALA A 314 -15.92 -8.28 -3.97
CA ALA A 314 -15.71 -7.34 -5.07
C ALA A 314 -15.77 -8.00 -6.47
N LYS A 315 -15.72 -9.34 -6.57
CA LYS A 315 -15.51 -10.10 -7.81
C LYS A 315 -16.45 -9.70 -8.95
N ALA A 316 -17.74 -9.60 -8.69
CA ALA A 316 -18.72 -9.26 -9.72
C ALA A 316 -18.43 -7.88 -10.32
N GLY A 317 -18.28 -6.84 -9.48
CA GLY A 317 -18.01 -5.48 -9.93
C GLY A 317 -16.62 -5.35 -10.57
N LEU A 318 -15.61 -6.09 -10.06
CA LEU A 318 -14.27 -6.11 -10.67
C LEU A 318 -14.28 -6.73 -12.07
N ASN A 319 -15.07 -7.78 -12.31
CA ASN A 319 -15.23 -8.35 -13.65
C ASN A 319 -15.78 -7.34 -14.64
N ASP A 320 -16.81 -6.58 -14.25
CA ASP A 320 -17.37 -5.51 -15.09
C ASP A 320 -16.37 -4.37 -15.28
N PHE A 321 -15.64 -3.98 -14.23
CA PHE A 321 -14.58 -2.98 -14.30
C PHE A 321 -13.47 -3.40 -15.28
N PHE A 322 -12.94 -4.61 -15.15
CA PHE A 322 -11.91 -5.11 -16.05
C PHE A 322 -12.40 -5.25 -17.49
N LYS A 323 -13.68 -5.62 -17.68
CA LYS A 323 -14.27 -5.68 -19.02
C LYS A 323 -14.29 -4.31 -19.68
N ILE A 324 -14.69 -3.26 -18.95
CA ILE A 324 -14.69 -1.87 -19.45
C ILE A 324 -13.26 -1.44 -19.84
N LEU A 325 -12.27 -1.73 -18.99
CA LEU A 325 -10.87 -1.41 -19.28
C LEU A 325 -10.35 -2.19 -20.48
N PHE A 326 -10.68 -3.48 -20.58
CA PHE A 326 -10.28 -4.35 -21.69
C PHE A 326 -10.86 -3.88 -23.02
N ASP A 327 -12.14 -3.54 -23.05
CA ASP A 327 -12.82 -3.05 -24.25
C ASP A 327 -12.25 -1.69 -24.73
N SER A 328 -11.73 -0.88 -23.79
CA SER A 328 -11.05 0.38 -24.10
C SER A 328 -9.60 0.16 -24.57
N ASN A 329 -8.83 -0.61 -23.80
CA ASN A 329 -7.43 -0.94 -24.08
C ASN A 329 -7.03 -2.26 -23.42
N PRO A 330 -6.98 -3.40 -24.15
CA PRO A 330 -6.62 -4.69 -23.58
C PRO A 330 -5.30 -4.70 -22.81
N SER A 331 -4.31 -3.92 -23.25
CA SER A 331 -2.99 -3.88 -22.59
C SER A 331 -3.03 -3.25 -21.19
N SER A 332 -4.06 -2.47 -20.87
CA SER A 332 -4.24 -1.84 -19.56
C SER A 332 -4.37 -2.85 -18.41
N ILE A 333 -4.80 -4.06 -18.71
CA ILE A 333 -4.99 -5.17 -17.77
C ILE A 333 -4.14 -6.41 -18.11
N GLY A 334 -3.13 -6.26 -18.98
CA GLY A 334 -2.21 -7.35 -19.33
C GLY A 334 -2.66 -8.21 -20.51
N GLY A 335 -3.59 -7.75 -21.35
CA GLY A 335 -3.95 -8.34 -22.63
C GLY A 335 -5.05 -9.39 -22.59
N LYS A 336 -5.50 -9.83 -21.42
CA LYS A 336 -6.65 -10.74 -21.23
C LYS A 336 -7.36 -10.48 -19.90
N LEU A 337 -8.64 -10.79 -19.85
CA LEU A 337 -9.42 -10.73 -18.60
C LEU A 337 -8.90 -11.79 -17.61
N PRO A 338 -8.74 -11.45 -16.31
CA PRO A 338 -8.41 -12.45 -15.30
C PRO A 338 -9.55 -13.45 -15.12
N ASP A 339 -9.21 -14.69 -14.82
CA ASP A 339 -10.18 -15.75 -14.52
C ASP A 339 -10.48 -15.85 -13.01
N ASP A 340 -11.24 -16.87 -12.63
CA ASP A 340 -11.68 -17.07 -11.24
C ASP A 340 -10.53 -17.28 -10.25
N ALA A 341 -9.39 -17.81 -10.69
CA ALA A 341 -8.24 -18.07 -9.85
C ALA A 341 -7.49 -16.78 -9.43
N PHE A 342 -7.76 -15.67 -10.11
CA PHE A 342 -7.24 -14.36 -9.73
C PHE A 342 -7.76 -13.89 -8.35
N TYR A 343 -9.00 -14.27 -8.01
CA TYR A 343 -9.66 -13.81 -6.80
C TYR A 343 -9.39 -14.77 -5.65
N PHE A 344 -8.56 -14.34 -4.71
CA PHE A 344 -8.23 -15.13 -3.52
C PHE A 344 -9.51 -15.58 -2.79
N ALA A 345 -9.57 -16.85 -2.43
CA ALA A 345 -10.60 -17.44 -1.61
C ALA A 345 -9.98 -18.01 -0.33
N GLN A 346 -10.49 -17.57 0.82
CA GLN A 346 -10.12 -18.10 2.14
C GLN A 346 -10.60 -19.53 2.32
#